data_e9a5c6f83047af431339af0ef5be4083
#
_entry.id   e9a5c6f83047af431339af0ef5be4083
#
_cell.length_a   1.000
_cell.length_b   1.000
_cell.length_c   1.000
_cell.angle_alpha   90.00
_cell.angle_beta   90.00
_cell.angle_gamma   90.00
#
_symmetry.space_group_name_H-M   'P 1'
#
loop_
_entity.id
_entity.type
_entity.pdbx_description
1 polymer ?
#
loop_
_entity_poly.entity_id
_entity_poly.type
_entity_poly.pdbx_seq_one_letter_code
_entity_poly.pdbx_strand_id
1 'polypeptide(L)'
;LLLDFSLRKGDIATEVGAVVAEEDTVYCYGQYRRRLRLSIPNIEEDVYWVEGIGSNTDGGLIPMQVMSYVHEAHIIACHENGKLVFDENCFTSKTAAIDGIQMDAQQNGKVYDLSGRMVSGKRKGVYIQNGRKYVSHP
;
A
#
# COMPACT_ATOMS: atom_id res chain seq x y z
N LEU A 1 -6.82 12.77 20.35
CA LEU A 1 -6.92 11.92 19.16
C LEU A 1 -6.29 10.57 19.48
N LEU A 2 -7.02 9.46 19.30
CA LEU A 2 -6.51 8.14 19.67
C LEU A 2 -5.42 7.69 18.72
N LEU A 3 -5.62 7.85 17.43
CA LEU A 3 -4.63 7.55 16.38
C LEU A 3 -4.56 8.74 15.43
N ASP A 4 -3.38 9.28 15.22
CA ASP A 4 -3.18 10.43 14.33
C ASP A 4 -2.61 9.99 12.98
N PHE A 5 -3.45 9.96 11.98
CA PHE A 5 -3.06 9.61 10.62
C PHE A 5 -2.49 10.80 9.82
N SER A 6 -2.34 11.99 10.41
CA SER A 6 -1.64 13.11 9.76
C SER A 6 -0.11 13.01 9.87
N LEU A 7 0.38 12.14 10.76
CA LEU A 7 1.81 11.92 10.99
C LEU A 7 2.55 11.46 9.74
N ARG A 8 3.82 11.83 9.66
CA ARG A 8 4.73 11.52 8.57
C ARG A 8 5.91 10.69 9.07
N LYS A 9 6.62 10.07 8.15
CA LYS A 9 7.85 9.34 8.46
C LYS A 9 8.81 10.21 9.29
N GLY A 10 9.22 9.68 10.44
CA GLY A 10 10.08 10.34 11.41
C GLY A 10 9.35 11.03 12.55
N ASP A 11 8.03 11.22 12.47
CA ASP A 11 7.25 11.81 13.56
C ASP A 11 7.10 10.84 14.73
N ILE A 12 7.01 11.40 15.93
CA ILE A 12 6.71 10.65 17.16
C ILE A 12 5.20 10.43 17.23
N ALA A 13 4.81 9.17 17.25
CA ALA A 13 3.40 8.78 17.20
C ALA A 13 2.77 8.57 18.58
N THR A 14 3.56 8.23 19.60
CA THR A 14 3.07 7.91 20.94
C THR A 14 3.95 8.51 22.04
N GLU A 15 3.41 8.64 23.24
CA GLU A 15 4.16 9.11 24.41
C GLU A 15 5.29 8.15 24.83
N VAL A 16 5.20 6.89 24.45
CA VAL A 16 6.28 5.90 24.69
C VAL A 16 7.41 5.98 23.66
N GLY A 17 7.35 6.96 22.75
CA GLY A 17 8.41 7.23 21.78
C GLY A 17 8.36 6.36 20.52
N ALA A 18 7.22 5.77 20.19
CA ALA A 18 7.05 5.12 18.90
C ALA A 18 7.18 6.15 17.77
N VAL A 19 7.95 5.80 16.74
CA VAL A 19 8.24 6.69 15.60
C VAL A 19 7.65 6.08 14.33
N VAL A 20 7.07 6.91 13.47
CA VAL A 20 6.64 6.48 12.14
C VAL A 20 7.86 6.11 11.31
N ALA A 21 8.09 4.82 11.14
CA ALA A 21 9.20 4.29 10.36
C ALA A 21 8.91 4.34 8.85
N GLU A 22 7.66 4.05 8.48
CA GLU A 22 7.18 4.09 7.09
C GLU A 22 5.74 4.54 7.02
N GLU A 23 5.39 5.15 5.91
CA GLU A 23 4.02 5.45 5.52
C GLU A 23 3.77 4.91 4.11
N ASP A 24 2.66 4.21 3.93
CA ASP A 24 2.28 3.65 2.65
C ASP A 24 0.75 3.54 2.52
N THR A 25 0.31 2.86 1.48
CA THR A 25 -1.10 2.58 1.22
C THR A 25 -1.28 1.08 0.99
N VAL A 26 -2.23 0.48 1.67
CA VAL A 26 -2.64 -0.90 1.44
C VAL A 26 -3.94 -0.95 0.65
N TYR A 27 -4.10 -1.96 -0.17
CA TYR A 27 -5.34 -2.24 -0.88
C TYR A 27 -6.00 -3.48 -0.26
N CYS A 28 -7.18 -3.30 0.31
CA CYS A 28 -7.92 -4.37 0.97
C CYS A 28 -9.40 -4.29 0.60
N TYR A 29 -9.95 -5.39 0.12
CA TYR A 29 -11.39 -5.55 -0.16
C TYR A 29 -12.01 -4.41 -1.00
N GLY A 30 -11.29 -3.94 -2.02
CA GLY A 30 -11.76 -2.89 -2.92
C GLY A 30 -11.49 -1.46 -2.46
N GLN A 31 -10.77 -1.27 -1.35
CA GLN A 31 -10.46 0.06 -0.79
C GLN A 31 -8.97 0.26 -0.59
N TYR A 32 -8.49 1.45 -0.90
CA TYR A 32 -7.16 1.92 -0.53
C TYR A 32 -7.22 2.60 0.82
N ARG A 33 -6.31 2.23 1.73
CA ARG A 33 -6.22 2.79 3.07
C ARG A 33 -4.79 3.20 3.36
N ARG A 34 -4.60 4.37 3.95
CA ARG A 34 -3.30 4.80 4.44
C ARG A 34 -2.88 3.92 5.61
N ARG A 35 -1.60 3.50 5.59
CA ARG A 35 -1.01 2.72 6.66
C ARG A 35 0.27 3.41 7.16
N LEU A 36 0.43 3.41 8.48
CA LEU A 36 1.66 3.82 9.15
C LEU A 36 2.28 2.60 9.81
N ARG A 37 3.55 2.35 9.56
CA ARG A 37 4.34 1.37 10.30
C ARG A 37 5.13 2.12 11.37
N LEU A 38 4.97 1.72 12.61
CA LEU A 38 5.62 2.32 13.75
C LEU A 38 6.76 1.42 14.24
N SER A 39 7.88 2.03 14.54
CA SER A 39 9.00 1.40 15.26
C SER A 39 9.00 1.89 16.69
N ILE A 40 9.11 0.96 17.63
CA ILE A 40 9.10 1.25 19.05
C ILE A 40 10.47 0.89 19.61
N PRO A 41 11.07 1.77 20.43
CA PRO A 41 12.37 1.48 21.07
C PRO A 41 12.33 0.17 21.87
N ASN A 42 13.29 -0.71 21.62
CA ASN A 42 13.46 -2.01 22.30
C ASN A 42 12.37 -3.05 22.03
N ILE A 43 11.52 -2.85 21.02
CA ILE A 43 10.53 -3.83 20.56
C ILE A 43 10.86 -4.17 19.11
N GLU A 44 11.02 -5.46 18.81
CA GLU A 44 11.33 -5.94 17.46
C GLU A 44 10.07 -6.07 16.59
N GLU A 45 8.89 -6.11 17.21
CA GLU A 45 7.62 -6.26 16.48
C GLU A 45 7.17 -4.94 15.85
N ASP A 46 6.76 -5.04 14.60
CA ASP A 46 6.19 -3.89 13.88
C ASP A 46 4.74 -3.64 14.32
N VAL A 47 4.44 -2.39 14.63
CA VAL A 47 3.09 -1.93 14.89
C VAL A 47 2.55 -1.22 13.65
N TYR A 48 1.36 -1.60 13.22
CA TYR A 48 0.71 -1.01 12.06
C TYR A 48 -0.59 -0.29 12.46
N TRP A 49 -0.72 0.94 12.01
CA TRP A 49 -1.97 1.68 12.05
C TRP A 49 -2.55 1.81 10.66
N VAL A 50 -3.81 1.44 10.48
CA VAL A 50 -4.53 1.53 9.20
C VAL A 50 -5.72 2.45 9.36
N GLU A 51 -5.79 3.46 8.50
CA GLU A 51 -6.82 4.49 8.51
C GLU A 51 -8.23 3.90 8.36
N GLY A 52 -9.13 4.29 9.27
CA GLY A 52 -10.50 3.78 9.33
C GLY A 52 -10.64 2.39 9.93
N ILE A 53 -9.53 1.73 10.32
CA ILE A 53 -9.52 0.41 10.95
C ILE A 53 -8.97 0.48 12.37
N GLY A 54 -7.75 1.00 12.53
CA GLY A 54 -7.08 1.07 13.83
C GLY A 54 -5.69 0.46 13.82
N SER A 55 -5.26 -0.04 14.98
CA SER A 55 -3.96 -0.68 15.20
C SER A 55 -4.06 -2.21 15.12
N ASN A 56 -2.99 -2.87 14.72
CA ASN A 56 -2.85 -4.32 14.85
C ASN A 56 -2.57 -4.79 16.28
N THR A 57 -2.41 -3.85 17.23
CA THR A 57 -2.17 -4.13 18.64
C THR A 57 -3.29 -3.52 19.50
N ASP A 58 -3.40 -3.97 20.76
CA ASP A 58 -4.26 -3.38 21.80
C ASP A 58 -5.74 -3.20 21.41
N GLY A 59 -6.31 -4.17 20.72
CA GLY A 59 -7.72 -4.14 20.32
C GLY A 59 -8.06 -3.10 19.26
N GLY A 60 -7.05 -2.54 18.60
CA GLY A 60 -7.21 -1.66 17.46
C GLY A 60 -7.47 -0.19 17.77
N LEU A 61 -7.82 0.17 18.99
CA LEU A 61 -8.27 1.51 19.33
C LEU A 61 -7.43 2.24 20.38
N ILE A 62 -6.63 1.50 21.15
CA ILE A 62 -5.88 2.05 22.26
C ILE A 62 -4.43 2.25 21.82
N PRO A 63 -3.87 3.48 21.94
CA PRO A 63 -2.44 3.64 21.78
C PRO A 63 -1.74 2.83 22.87
N MET A 64 -0.64 2.25 22.55
CA MET A 64 0.19 1.28 23.27
C MET A 64 0.58 1.63 24.73
N GLN A 65 -0.08 2.57 25.34
CA GLN A 65 0.19 3.04 26.71
C GLN A 65 -0.40 2.17 27.82
N VAL A 66 -1.33 1.30 27.51
CA VAL A 66 -2.01 0.45 28.51
C VAL A 66 -1.46 -0.98 28.44
N MET A 67 -0.17 -1.11 28.34
CA MET A 67 0.52 -2.39 28.36
C MET A 67 0.59 -2.97 29.75
N SER A 68 -0.44 -3.11 30.47
CA SER A 68 -0.17 -3.72 31.76
C SER A 68 -0.86 -5.02 32.01
N TYR A 69 -1.88 -5.44 31.63
CA TYR A 69 -2.55 -6.68 32.07
C TYR A 69 -3.80 -7.02 31.23
N VAL A 70 -3.89 -6.53 30.02
CA VAL A 70 -5.03 -6.86 29.16
C VAL A 70 -4.61 -7.97 28.22
N HIS A 71 -5.45 -8.99 28.10
CA HIS A 71 -5.33 -10.01 27.09
C HIS A 71 -5.07 -9.39 25.74
N GLU A 72 -4.12 -9.94 25.01
CA GLU A 72 -3.81 -9.53 23.64
C GLU A 72 -5.10 -9.52 22.80
N ALA A 73 -5.62 -8.35 22.53
CA ALA A 73 -6.79 -8.19 21.68
C ALA A 73 -6.32 -7.76 20.29
N HIS A 74 -6.69 -8.54 19.27
CA HIS A 74 -6.33 -8.27 17.89
C HIS A 74 -7.58 -8.08 17.04
N ILE A 75 -7.50 -7.18 16.07
CA ILE A 75 -8.52 -7.06 15.03
C ILE A 75 -8.32 -8.23 14.05
N ILE A 76 -9.27 -9.14 14.03
CA ILE A 76 -9.28 -10.28 13.10
C ILE A 76 -9.94 -9.87 11.79
N ALA A 77 -11.08 -9.16 11.86
CA ALA A 77 -11.82 -8.72 10.69
C ALA A 77 -12.72 -7.51 11.01
N CYS A 78 -12.95 -6.68 10.02
CA CYS A 78 -13.92 -5.59 10.10
C CYS A 78 -14.97 -5.72 9.00
N HIS A 79 -16.23 -5.51 9.39
CA HIS A 79 -17.36 -5.54 8.47
C HIS A 79 -18.09 -4.21 8.48
N GLU A 80 -18.47 -3.74 7.31
CA GLU A 80 -19.32 -2.57 7.13
C GLU A 80 -20.57 -2.99 6.36
N ASN A 81 -21.75 -2.75 6.94
CA ASN A 81 -23.03 -3.16 6.37
C ASN A 81 -23.07 -4.67 5.98
N GLY A 82 -22.47 -5.52 6.81
CA GLY A 82 -22.41 -6.97 6.59
C GLY A 82 -21.38 -7.44 5.54
N LYS A 83 -20.65 -6.51 4.92
CA LYS A 83 -19.58 -6.82 3.96
C LYS A 83 -18.22 -6.75 4.64
N LEU A 84 -17.37 -7.74 4.42
CA LEU A 84 -15.98 -7.72 4.88
C LEU A 84 -15.23 -6.58 4.17
N VAL A 85 -14.59 -5.70 4.95
CA VAL A 85 -13.85 -4.54 4.43
C VAL A 85 -12.38 -4.56 4.83
N PHE A 86 -12.02 -5.43 5.78
CA PHE A 86 -10.65 -5.58 6.25
C PHE A 86 -10.48 -6.89 7.01
N ASP A 87 -9.33 -7.53 6.91
CA ASP A 87 -8.90 -8.64 7.77
C ASP A 87 -7.47 -8.43 8.28
N GLU A 88 -7.03 -9.27 9.23
CA GLU A 88 -5.71 -9.14 9.86
C GLU A 88 -4.53 -9.19 8.87
N ASN A 89 -4.67 -9.94 7.77
CA ASN A 89 -3.61 -10.04 6.76
C ASN A 89 -3.35 -8.70 6.06
N CYS A 90 -4.33 -7.82 6.03
CA CYS A 90 -4.19 -6.49 5.44
C CYS A 90 -3.20 -5.59 6.20
N PHE A 91 -2.96 -5.82 7.49
CA PHE A 91 -1.95 -5.04 8.23
C PHE A 91 -0.56 -5.21 7.64
N THR A 92 -0.21 -6.44 7.25
CA THR A 92 1.12 -6.81 6.76
C THR A 92 1.17 -7.05 5.26
N SER A 93 0.06 -6.83 4.54
CA SER A 93 0.02 -6.99 3.10
C SER A 93 1.03 -6.05 2.41
N LYS A 94 1.49 -6.45 1.24
CA LYS A 94 2.38 -5.61 0.44
C LYS A 94 1.72 -4.26 0.15
N THR A 95 2.52 -3.21 0.17
CA THR A 95 2.12 -1.86 -0.23
C THR A 95 1.35 -1.92 -1.55
N ALA A 96 0.24 -1.21 -1.62
CA ALA A 96 -0.48 -0.98 -2.88
C ALA A 96 0.27 0.00 -3.81
N ALA A 97 1.60 0.05 -3.72
CA ALA A 97 2.38 0.65 -4.78
C ALA A 97 2.00 -0.08 -6.06
N ILE A 98 1.67 0.65 -7.10
CA ILE A 98 1.75 0.12 -8.45
C ILE A 98 3.23 -0.23 -8.58
N ASP A 99 3.59 -1.48 -8.26
CA ASP A 99 4.83 -2.07 -8.71
C ASP A 99 4.84 -1.75 -10.19
N GLY A 100 5.76 -0.85 -10.57
CA GLY A 100 5.74 -0.27 -11.89
C GLY A 100 5.52 -1.42 -12.83
N ILE A 101 4.49 -1.33 -13.64
CA ILE A 101 4.11 -2.35 -14.63
C ILE A 101 5.41 -3.01 -15.01
N GLN A 102 5.65 -4.22 -14.54
CA GLN A 102 6.73 -5.03 -15.08
C GLN A 102 6.33 -5.15 -16.54
N MET A 103 6.85 -4.23 -17.34
CA MET A 103 6.83 -4.39 -18.77
C MET A 103 7.51 -5.73 -18.95
N ASP A 104 6.71 -6.75 -19.20
CA ASP A 104 7.24 -8.05 -19.59
C ASP A 104 8.35 -7.78 -20.57
N ALA A 105 9.58 -8.01 -20.13
CA ALA A 105 10.75 -7.85 -20.99
C ALA A 105 10.69 -8.77 -22.22
N GLN A 106 9.65 -9.57 -22.34
CA GLN A 106 9.32 -10.46 -23.45
C GLN A 106 8.42 -9.85 -24.52
N GLN A 107 7.98 -8.60 -24.42
CA GLN A 107 7.33 -7.93 -25.56
C GLN A 107 8.34 -7.32 -26.54
N ASN A 108 9.49 -7.93 -26.69
CA ASN A 108 10.44 -7.57 -27.73
C ASN A 108 9.79 -7.72 -29.11
N GLY A 109 9.52 -6.58 -29.74
CA GLY A 109 9.15 -6.53 -31.16
C GLY A 109 7.71 -6.14 -31.47
N LYS A 110 6.79 -6.10 -30.52
CA LYS A 110 5.42 -5.66 -30.81
C LYS A 110 5.36 -4.14 -30.99
N VAL A 111 4.83 -3.71 -32.11
CA VAL A 111 4.68 -2.31 -32.47
C VAL A 111 3.21 -1.94 -32.42
N TYR A 112 2.90 -0.80 -31.83
CA TYR A 112 1.54 -0.28 -31.69
C TYR A 112 1.42 1.08 -32.35
N ASP A 113 0.27 1.36 -32.96
CA ASP A 113 -0.08 2.70 -33.42
C ASP A 113 -0.51 3.59 -32.22
N LEU A 114 -0.77 4.86 -32.48
CA LEU A 114 -1.20 5.81 -31.44
C LEU A 114 -2.59 5.50 -30.86
N SER A 115 -3.37 4.62 -31.48
CA SER A 115 -4.66 4.15 -30.98
C SER A 115 -4.54 2.87 -30.14
N GLY A 116 -3.29 2.38 -29.92
CA GLY A 116 -3.01 1.17 -29.12
C GLY A 116 -3.23 -0.13 -29.89
N ARG A 117 -3.41 -0.12 -31.20
CA ARG A 117 -3.55 -1.32 -32.03
C ARG A 117 -2.18 -1.87 -32.39
N MET A 118 -2.02 -3.17 -32.28
CA MET A 118 -0.80 -3.85 -32.75
C MET A 118 -0.71 -3.78 -34.27
N VAL A 119 0.43 -3.38 -34.80
CA VAL A 119 0.68 -3.24 -36.25
C VAL A 119 1.73 -4.27 -36.69
N SER A 120 1.39 -5.05 -37.67
CA SER A 120 2.30 -5.97 -38.35
C SER A 120 2.77 -5.31 -39.66
N GLY A 121 3.87 -4.56 -39.57
CA GLY A 121 4.47 -3.92 -40.77
C GLY A 121 4.73 -2.44 -40.56
N LYS A 122 5.93 -2.00 -40.92
CA LYS A 122 6.34 -0.59 -40.81
C LYS A 122 5.84 0.20 -42.03
N ARG A 123 4.74 0.93 -41.85
CA ARG A 123 4.32 1.97 -42.79
C ARG A 123 4.78 3.33 -42.28
N LYS A 124 4.78 4.34 -43.10
CA LYS A 124 5.04 5.72 -42.68
C LYS A 124 4.06 6.09 -41.57
N GLY A 125 4.57 6.50 -40.40
CA GLY A 125 3.73 6.88 -39.27
C GLY A 125 4.47 6.97 -37.96
N VAL A 126 3.71 7.22 -36.89
CA VAL A 126 4.18 7.28 -35.52
C VAL A 126 3.73 6.02 -34.79
N TYR A 127 4.64 5.39 -34.13
CA TYR A 127 4.44 4.10 -33.45
C TYR A 127 5.01 4.10 -32.03
N ILE A 128 4.54 3.17 -31.23
CA ILE A 128 5.06 2.89 -29.88
C ILE A 128 5.64 1.47 -29.89
N GLN A 129 6.88 1.35 -29.51
CA GLN A 129 7.56 0.07 -29.32
C GLN A 129 8.39 0.10 -28.03
N ASN A 130 8.25 -0.92 -27.19
CA ASN A 130 8.92 -0.99 -25.87
C ASN A 130 8.74 0.30 -25.03
N GLY A 131 7.53 0.87 -25.03
CA GLY A 131 7.21 2.09 -24.29
C GLY A 131 7.80 3.38 -24.88
N ARG A 132 8.50 3.32 -26.03
CA ARG A 132 9.12 4.48 -26.68
C ARG A 132 8.40 4.81 -28.00
N LYS A 133 8.19 6.11 -28.19
CA LYS A 133 7.65 6.65 -29.44
C LYS A 133 8.76 6.74 -30.49
N TYR A 134 8.50 6.28 -31.70
CA TYR A 134 9.37 6.48 -32.84
C TYR A 134 8.57 6.83 -34.10
N VAL A 135 9.23 7.46 -35.05
CA VAL A 135 8.66 7.87 -36.34
C VAL A 135 9.29 6.99 -37.43
N SER A 136 8.45 6.28 -38.20
CA SER A 136 8.93 5.52 -39.34
C SER A 136 8.81 6.39 -40.60
N HIS A 137 9.88 6.53 -41.33
CA HIS A 137 9.92 7.14 -42.65
C HIS A 137 9.86 6.02 -43.71
N PRO A 138 9.32 6.32 -44.88
CA PRO A 138 9.23 5.33 -45.95
C PRO A 138 10.61 4.91 -46.46
#